data_31ca3a8ebc702a3289cfa7a8babed04e
#
_entry.id   31ca3a8ebc702a3289cfa7a8babed04e
#
_cell.length_a   1.000
_cell.length_b   1.000
_cell.length_c   1.000
_cell.angle_alpha   90.00
_cell.angle_beta   90.00
_cell.angle_gamma   90.00
#
_symmetry.space_group_name_H-M   'P 1'
#
loop_
_entity.id
_entity.type
_entity.pdbx_description
1 polymer ?
#
loop_
_entity_poly.entity_id
_entity_poly.type
_entity_poly.pdbx_seq_one_letter_code
_entity_poly.pdbx_strand_id
1 'polypeptide(L)'
;MSMNKKDIQFKYNKKIKLIKELNKFYFDKSSPKVSDEEYDELKKEIILLENSYNFLKSKTSISEIVGHKPSKNFKKVNHKVPMLSLANAFSEEDLINFEKKINNFLSKKEGFEISYSAEPKIDGISASLTYKNGNFVRGLSRGDGKEGEEITENLNTIKDIPKKILFKDFPEEIDVRGEVFIQNSDFEYLKNKFANPRNAASGSLRQKNPEDTKKIPLKF
;
A
#
# COMPACT_ATOMS: atom_id res chain seq x y z
N MET A 1 -34.49 -13.48 -12.34
CA MET A 1 -34.42 -14.58 -11.33
C MET A 1 -33.46 -14.15 -10.22
N SER A 2 -33.92 -14.01 -8.99
CA SER A 2 -33.07 -13.71 -7.86
C SER A 2 -32.18 -14.92 -7.57
N MET A 3 -30.87 -14.72 -7.54
CA MET A 3 -29.93 -15.77 -7.13
C MET A 3 -30.23 -16.20 -5.69
N ASN A 4 -30.21 -17.50 -5.43
CA ASN A 4 -30.42 -17.99 -4.06
C ASN A 4 -29.16 -17.74 -3.21
N LYS A 5 -29.31 -17.80 -1.87
CA LYS A 5 -28.22 -17.53 -0.92
C LYS A 5 -26.99 -18.45 -1.13
N LYS A 6 -27.22 -19.71 -1.51
CA LYS A 6 -26.15 -20.69 -1.75
C LYS A 6 -25.31 -20.33 -2.98
N ASP A 7 -25.98 -19.89 -4.05
CA ASP A 7 -25.30 -19.49 -5.29
C ASP A 7 -24.45 -18.24 -5.10
N ILE A 8 -24.97 -17.25 -4.35
CA ILE A 8 -24.24 -16.04 -3.97
C ILE A 8 -23.00 -16.39 -3.16
N GLN A 9 -23.14 -17.25 -2.15
CA GLN A 9 -22.02 -17.69 -1.32
C GLN A 9 -20.99 -18.46 -2.14
N PHE A 10 -21.40 -19.32 -3.06
CA PHE A 10 -20.50 -20.06 -3.93
C PHE A 10 -19.70 -19.11 -4.84
N LYS A 11 -20.39 -18.15 -5.49
CA LYS A 11 -19.77 -17.14 -6.36
C LYS A 11 -18.74 -16.30 -5.58
N TYR A 12 -19.10 -15.86 -4.37
CA TYR A 12 -18.24 -15.11 -3.48
C TYR A 12 -16.99 -15.93 -3.09
N ASN A 13 -17.17 -17.16 -2.64
CA ASN A 13 -16.07 -18.03 -2.22
C ASN A 13 -15.07 -18.29 -3.36
N LYS A 14 -15.57 -18.46 -4.61
CA LYS A 14 -14.71 -18.61 -5.79
C LYS A 14 -13.84 -17.37 -6.01
N LYS A 15 -14.41 -16.16 -5.89
CA LYS A 15 -13.66 -14.90 -6.02
C LYS A 15 -12.65 -14.70 -4.87
N ILE A 16 -13.03 -15.03 -3.65
CA ILE A 16 -12.13 -15.01 -2.49
C ILE A 16 -10.95 -15.97 -2.66
N LYS A 17 -11.17 -17.16 -3.19
CA LYS A 17 -10.08 -18.11 -3.48
C LYS A 17 -9.12 -17.53 -4.51
N LEU A 18 -9.66 -16.99 -5.59
CA LEU A 18 -8.87 -16.39 -6.66
C LEU A 18 -8.02 -15.23 -6.17
N ILE A 19 -8.61 -14.25 -5.46
CA ILE A 19 -7.85 -13.08 -4.99
C ILE A 19 -6.78 -13.46 -3.97
N LYS A 20 -7.01 -14.49 -3.12
CA LYS A 20 -5.98 -15.01 -2.21
C LYS A 20 -4.81 -15.65 -2.98
N GLU A 21 -5.09 -16.34 -4.07
CA GLU A 21 -4.05 -16.89 -4.94
C GLU A 21 -3.26 -15.78 -5.63
N LEU A 22 -3.94 -14.79 -6.20
CA LEU A 22 -3.30 -13.62 -6.81
C LEU A 22 -2.43 -12.85 -5.82
N ASN A 23 -2.89 -12.64 -4.59
CA ASN A 23 -2.11 -12.02 -3.52
C ASN A 23 -0.80 -12.76 -3.23
N LYS A 24 -0.83 -14.09 -3.21
CA LYS A 24 0.37 -14.90 -3.01
C LYS A 24 1.39 -14.70 -4.13
N PHE A 25 0.94 -14.63 -5.39
CA PHE A 25 1.83 -14.37 -6.51
C PHE A 25 2.35 -12.94 -6.52
N TYR A 26 1.51 -11.98 -6.21
CA TYR A 26 1.86 -10.56 -6.19
C TYR A 26 2.82 -10.22 -5.04
N PHE A 27 2.49 -10.62 -3.81
CA PHE A 27 3.22 -10.21 -2.61
C PHE A 27 4.37 -11.16 -2.23
N ASP A 28 4.21 -12.48 -2.37
CA ASP A 28 5.22 -13.44 -1.93
C ASP A 28 6.24 -13.75 -3.03
N LYS A 29 5.80 -13.79 -4.30
CA LYS A 29 6.63 -14.19 -5.43
C LYS A 29 7.07 -13.04 -6.32
N SER A 30 6.56 -11.82 -6.09
CA SER A 30 6.80 -10.64 -6.93
C SER A 30 6.60 -10.91 -8.43
N SER A 31 5.67 -11.82 -8.76
CA SER A 31 5.34 -12.28 -10.11
C SER A 31 3.82 -12.27 -10.30
N PRO A 32 3.21 -11.09 -10.57
CA PRO A 32 1.77 -10.97 -10.76
C PRO A 32 1.30 -11.81 -11.96
N LYS A 33 0.15 -12.48 -11.82
CA LYS A 33 -0.47 -13.30 -12.87
C LYS A 33 -1.52 -12.55 -13.68
N VAL A 34 -1.94 -11.39 -13.20
CA VAL A 34 -2.94 -10.52 -13.82
C VAL A 34 -2.46 -9.08 -13.76
N SER A 35 -3.01 -8.21 -14.59
CA SER A 35 -2.77 -6.77 -14.51
C SER A 35 -3.35 -6.18 -13.21
N ASP A 36 -2.85 -5.00 -12.81
CA ASP A 36 -3.39 -4.29 -11.66
C ASP A 36 -4.87 -3.93 -11.86
N GLU A 37 -5.28 -3.63 -13.10
CA GLU A 37 -6.66 -3.36 -13.47
C GLU A 37 -7.58 -4.56 -13.24
N GLU A 38 -7.20 -5.74 -13.75
CA GLU A 38 -7.95 -6.99 -13.53
C GLU A 38 -8.04 -7.37 -12.05
N TYR A 39 -6.97 -7.12 -11.29
CA TYR A 39 -6.95 -7.32 -9.84
C TYR A 39 -7.92 -6.38 -9.13
N ASP A 40 -7.90 -5.09 -9.47
CA ASP A 40 -8.75 -4.07 -8.86
C ASP A 40 -10.23 -4.30 -9.23
N GLU A 41 -10.55 -4.72 -10.45
CA GLU A 41 -11.90 -5.13 -10.83
C GLU A 41 -12.40 -6.31 -9.99
N LEU A 42 -11.61 -7.36 -9.83
CA LEU A 42 -11.96 -8.49 -8.99
C LEU A 42 -12.21 -8.07 -7.53
N LYS A 43 -11.38 -7.17 -7.01
CA LYS A 43 -11.52 -6.61 -5.65
C LYS A 43 -12.81 -5.79 -5.53
N LYS A 44 -13.11 -4.93 -6.51
CA LYS A 44 -14.35 -4.13 -6.58
C LYS A 44 -15.58 -5.01 -6.58
N GLU A 45 -15.59 -6.09 -7.37
CA GLU A 45 -16.70 -7.04 -7.41
C GLU A 45 -16.93 -7.76 -6.06
N ILE A 46 -15.86 -8.11 -5.34
CA ILE A 46 -15.95 -8.74 -4.01
C ILE A 46 -16.56 -7.74 -3.01
N ILE A 47 -16.08 -6.49 -3.01
CA ILE A 47 -16.61 -5.43 -2.12
C ILE A 47 -18.09 -5.14 -2.42
N LEU A 48 -18.49 -5.12 -3.67
CA LEU A 48 -19.91 -4.96 -4.06
C LEU A 48 -20.77 -6.11 -3.52
N LEU A 49 -20.30 -7.36 -3.59
CA LEU A 49 -21.00 -8.50 -3.01
C LEU A 49 -21.11 -8.39 -1.48
N GLU A 50 -20.04 -8.00 -0.79
CA GLU A 50 -20.04 -7.80 0.67
C GLU A 50 -21.01 -6.67 1.09
N ASN A 51 -21.09 -5.59 0.31
CA ASN A 51 -22.00 -4.49 0.57
C ASN A 51 -23.46 -4.83 0.27
N SER A 52 -23.70 -5.64 -0.77
CA SER A 52 -25.06 -6.08 -1.15
C SER A 52 -25.62 -7.17 -0.24
N TYR A 53 -24.74 -7.96 0.39
CA TYR A 53 -25.15 -9.15 1.15
C TYR A 53 -24.39 -9.22 2.50
N ASN A 54 -24.97 -8.63 3.54
CA ASN A 54 -24.34 -8.58 4.87
C ASN A 54 -23.89 -9.93 5.43
N PHE A 55 -24.52 -11.05 5.03
CA PHE A 55 -24.11 -12.40 5.48
C PHE A 55 -22.76 -12.85 4.92
N LEU A 56 -22.20 -12.16 3.94
CA LEU A 56 -20.86 -12.40 3.39
C LEU A 56 -19.76 -11.70 4.21
N LYS A 57 -20.09 -10.64 4.94
CA LYS A 57 -19.14 -9.87 5.73
C LYS A 57 -18.58 -10.66 6.90
N SER A 58 -17.27 -10.59 7.09
CA SER A 58 -16.56 -11.18 8.23
C SER A 58 -15.37 -10.29 8.61
N LYS A 59 -14.77 -10.52 9.78
CA LYS A 59 -13.54 -9.82 10.20
C LYS A 59 -12.35 -10.06 9.27
N THR A 60 -12.47 -11.02 8.34
CA THR A 60 -11.45 -11.33 7.31
C THR A 60 -11.92 -10.96 5.92
N SER A 61 -12.95 -10.11 5.80
CA SER A 61 -13.43 -9.58 4.53
C SER A 61 -12.35 -8.74 3.86
N ILE A 62 -12.27 -8.81 2.53
CA ILE A 62 -11.29 -8.03 1.75
C ILE A 62 -11.53 -6.55 1.88
N SER A 63 -12.76 -6.11 2.11
CA SER A 63 -13.11 -4.72 2.43
C SER A 63 -12.45 -4.20 3.71
N GLU A 64 -12.09 -5.10 4.64
CA GLU A 64 -11.49 -4.76 5.94
C GLU A 64 -9.96 -4.95 5.99
N ILE A 65 -9.38 -5.60 4.96
CA ILE A 65 -7.94 -5.92 4.95
C ILE A 65 -7.18 -4.89 4.14
N VAL A 66 -6.23 -4.22 4.78
CA VAL A 66 -5.26 -3.31 4.13
C VAL A 66 -3.91 -4.02 4.03
N GLY A 67 -3.36 -4.09 2.80
CA GLY A 67 -2.03 -4.65 2.60
C GLY A 67 -1.92 -6.17 2.71
N HIS A 68 -0.72 -6.68 2.94
CA HIS A 68 -0.39 -8.09 3.06
C HIS A 68 0.28 -8.36 4.41
N LYS A 69 0.08 -9.57 4.96
CA LYS A 69 0.74 -9.95 6.22
C LYS A 69 2.25 -9.90 6.05
N PRO A 70 2.98 -9.26 6.98
CA PRO A 70 4.44 -9.19 6.95
C PRO A 70 5.09 -10.59 6.89
N SER A 71 6.21 -10.70 6.17
CA SER A 71 6.95 -11.95 6.06
C SER A 71 7.55 -12.38 7.41
N LYS A 72 7.98 -13.65 7.51
CA LYS A 72 8.64 -14.15 8.73
C LYS A 72 10.13 -13.78 8.81
N ASN A 73 10.68 -13.14 7.77
CA ASN A 73 12.13 -12.91 7.65
C ASN A 73 12.61 -11.66 8.39
N PHE A 74 11.72 -10.72 8.70
CA PHE A 74 12.02 -9.47 9.38
C PHE A 74 11.25 -9.37 10.69
N LYS A 75 11.83 -8.64 11.64
CA LYS A 75 11.15 -8.29 12.88
C LYS A 75 9.90 -7.47 12.56
N LYS A 76 8.81 -7.78 13.21
CA LYS A 76 7.54 -7.08 13.06
C LYS A 76 7.38 -6.03 14.15
N VAL A 77 6.89 -4.86 13.74
CA VAL A 77 6.70 -3.72 14.63
C VAL A 77 5.36 -3.05 14.31
N ASN A 78 4.60 -2.73 15.35
CA ASN A 78 3.36 -1.99 15.21
C ASN A 78 3.63 -0.54 14.80
N HIS A 79 2.83 -0.04 13.87
CA HIS A 79 2.79 1.38 13.54
C HIS A 79 2.14 2.16 14.69
N LYS A 80 2.70 3.32 15.06
CA LYS A 80 2.08 4.21 16.06
C LYS A 80 0.72 4.72 15.60
N VAL A 81 0.62 5.03 14.32
CA VAL A 81 -0.62 5.39 13.64
C VAL A 81 -0.78 4.45 12.44
N PRO A 82 -1.93 3.83 12.22
CA PRO A 82 -2.13 2.91 11.10
C PRO A 82 -1.79 3.54 9.75
N MET A 83 -1.20 2.75 8.86
CA MET A 83 -0.94 3.11 7.46
C MET A 83 -2.13 2.67 6.60
N LEU A 84 -3.04 3.58 6.35
CA LEU A 84 -4.27 3.32 5.60
C LEU A 84 -3.99 3.24 4.08
N SER A 85 -4.94 2.68 3.34
CA SER A 85 -4.95 2.72 1.88
C SER A 85 -5.74 3.92 1.38
N LEU A 86 -5.35 4.41 0.20
CA LEU A 86 -6.15 5.40 -0.54
C LEU A 86 -7.32 4.70 -1.23
N ALA A 87 -8.46 5.40 -1.34
CA ALA A 87 -9.55 4.96 -2.19
C ALA A 87 -9.21 5.25 -3.66
N ASN A 88 -9.75 4.43 -4.56
CA ASN A 88 -9.62 4.66 -6.00
C ASN A 88 -10.84 5.45 -6.51
N ALA A 89 -10.62 6.30 -7.51
CA ALA A 89 -11.66 6.94 -8.30
C ALA A 89 -11.38 6.59 -9.77
N PHE A 90 -12.37 6.03 -10.46
CA PHE A 90 -12.30 5.62 -11.87
C PHE A 90 -13.23 6.43 -12.76
N SER A 91 -14.08 7.27 -12.16
CA SER A 91 -15.08 8.08 -12.84
C SER A 91 -15.23 9.44 -12.18
N GLU A 92 -15.82 10.38 -12.90
CA GLU A 92 -16.20 11.69 -12.38
C GLU A 92 -17.20 11.56 -11.20
N GLU A 93 -18.12 10.59 -11.28
CA GLU A 93 -19.05 10.30 -10.19
C GLU A 93 -18.33 9.88 -8.89
N ASP A 94 -17.25 9.11 -8.99
CA ASP A 94 -16.42 8.75 -7.82
C ASP A 94 -15.81 9.99 -7.15
N LEU A 95 -15.37 10.98 -7.94
CA LEU A 95 -14.84 12.26 -7.42
C LEU A 95 -15.93 13.08 -6.75
N ILE A 96 -17.10 13.20 -7.36
CA ILE A 96 -18.27 13.88 -6.77
C ILE A 96 -18.64 13.21 -5.44
N ASN A 97 -18.66 11.89 -5.39
CA ASN A 97 -18.97 11.13 -4.18
C ASN A 97 -17.87 11.28 -3.11
N PHE A 98 -16.62 11.42 -3.51
CA PHE A 98 -15.52 11.71 -2.59
C PHE A 98 -15.70 13.09 -1.94
N GLU A 99 -16.00 14.12 -2.72
CA GLU A 99 -16.26 15.47 -2.22
C GLU A 99 -17.48 15.51 -1.27
N LYS A 100 -18.59 14.85 -1.64
CA LYS A 100 -19.77 14.70 -0.77
C LYS A 100 -19.40 14.06 0.57
N LYS A 101 -18.56 13.01 0.58
CA LYS A 101 -18.10 12.36 1.83
C LYS A 101 -17.30 13.32 2.70
N ILE A 102 -16.43 14.15 2.11
CA ILE A 102 -15.65 15.16 2.85
C ILE A 102 -16.60 16.19 3.46
N ASN A 103 -17.52 16.75 2.68
CA ASN A 103 -18.48 17.73 3.15
C ASN A 103 -19.34 17.20 4.31
N ASN A 104 -19.82 15.95 4.20
CA ASN A 104 -20.57 15.28 5.25
C ASN A 104 -19.73 15.07 6.53
N PHE A 105 -18.48 14.63 6.37
CA PHE A 105 -17.56 14.42 7.50
C PHE A 105 -17.26 15.73 8.23
N LEU A 106 -17.06 16.82 7.48
CA LEU A 106 -16.79 18.15 8.01
C LEU A 106 -18.08 18.89 8.45
N SER A 107 -19.25 18.27 8.29
CA SER A 107 -20.54 18.90 8.57
C SER A 107 -20.71 20.26 7.86
N LYS A 108 -20.20 20.37 6.63
CA LYS A 108 -20.29 21.58 5.81
C LYS A 108 -21.56 21.63 5.02
N LYS A 109 -22.07 22.86 4.80
CA LYS A 109 -23.23 23.08 3.93
C LYS A 109 -22.87 22.80 2.47
N GLU A 110 -23.88 22.42 1.70
CA GLU A 110 -23.76 22.26 0.25
C GLU A 110 -23.20 23.55 -0.39
N GLY A 111 -22.23 23.40 -1.31
CA GLY A 111 -21.56 24.53 -1.96
C GLY A 111 -20.33 25.08 -1.20
N PHE A 112 -19.87 24.41 -0.12
CA PHE A 112 -18.60 24.77 0.50
C PHE A 112 -17.44 24.37 -0.43
N GLU A 113 -16.63 25.36 -0.81
CA GLU A 113 -15.45 25.11 -1.66
C GLU A 113 -14.35 24.41 -0.88
N ILE A 114 -13.86 23.30 -1.43
CA ILE A 114 -12.74 22.53 -0.90
C ILE A 114 -11.55 22.72 -1.82
N SER A 115 -10.41 23.16 -1.26
CA SER A 115 -9.14 23.21 -2.00
C SER A 115 -8.46 21.85 -1.96
N TYR A 116 -8.00 21.37 -3.11
CA TYR A 116 -7.29 20.09 -3.25
C TYR A 116 -5.86 20.32 -3.74
N SER A 117 -4.93 19.54 -3.22
CA SER A 117 -3.61 19.35 -3.81
C SER A 117 -3.63 18.08 -4.65
N ALA A 118 -3.32 18.20 -5.94
CA ALA A 118 -3.19 17.06 -6.84
C ALA A 118 -1.72 16.69 -6.99
N GLU A 119 -1.39 15.44 -6.69
CA GLU A 119 -0.03 14.93 -6.69
C GLU A 119 0.06 13.62 -7.49
N PRO A 120 1.20 13.34 -8.16
CA PRO A 120 1.44 12.03 -8.77
C PRO A 120 1.37 10.92 -7.70
N LYS A 121 0.59 9.88 -7.97
CA LYS A 121 0.59 8.68 -7.13
C LYS A 121 1.74 7.78 -7.57
N ILE A 122 2.86 7.87 -6.85
CA ILE A 122 4.05 7.07 -7.13
C ILE A 122 3.74 5.58 -6.94
N ASP A 123 4.14 4.76 -7.91
CA ASP A 123 3.99 3.31 -7.88
C ASP A 123 5.25 2.65 -7.33
N GLY A 124 5.22 2.30 -6.07
CA GLY A 124 6.32 1.73 -5.32
C GLY A 124 5.86 0.96 -4.08
N ILE A 125 6.65 0.99 -3.03
CA ILE A 125 6.39 0.32 -1.75
C ILE A 125 6.37 1.35 -0.63
N SER A 126 5.25 1.44 0.06
CA SER A 126 5.11 2.39 1.17
C SER A 126 6.05 2.06 2.31
N ALA A 127 6.72 3.08 2.83
CA ALA A 127 7.57 3.01 4.00
C ALA A 127 7.27 4.14 5.00
N SER A 128 7.50 3.85 6.28
CA SER A 128 7.45 4.83 7.36
C SER A 128 8.84 4.98 7.97
N LEU A 129 9.35 6.21 7.98
CA LEU A 129 10.65 6.59 8.51
C LEU A 129 10.46 7.31 9.83
N THR A 130 10.97 6.74 10.94
CA THR A 130 10.94 7.39 12.24
C THR A 130 12.24 8.13 12.48
N TYR A 131 12.14 9.43 12.72
CA TYR A 131 13.25 10.28 13.18
C TYR A 131 13.05 10.65 14.64
N LYS A 132 14.15 10.59 15.42
CA LYS A 132 14.20 11.11 16.80
C LYS A 132 15.31 12.15 16.92
N ASN A 133 14.97 13.33 17.41
CA ASN A 133 15.91 14.45 17.51
C ASN A 133 16.71 14.66 16.20
N GLY A 134 16.00 14.55 15.07
CA GLY A 134 16.56 14.67 13.74
C GLY A 134 17.33 13.45 13.21
N ASN A 135 17.56 12.41 13.99
CA ASN A 135 18.28 11.22 13.54
C ASN A 135 17.30 10.15 13.05
N PHE A 136 17.60 9.53 11.90
CA PHE A 136 16.84 8.37 11.39
C PHE A 136 17.11 7.16 12.30
N VAL A 137 16.08 6.69 13.00
CA VAL A 137 16.23 5.62 13.99
C VAL A 137 15.52 4.33 13.62
N ARG A 138 14.50 4.40 12.77
CA ARG A 138 13.73 3.22 12.37
C ARG A 138 13.00 3.41 11.06
N GLY A 139 12.97 2.34 10.26
CA GLY A 139 12.18 2.26 9.05
C GLY A 139 11.32 1.01 9.00
N LEU A 140 10.04 1.17 8.66
CA LEU A 140 9.06 0.10 8.59
C LEU A 140 8.43 0.04 7.20
N SER A 141 8.17 -1.17 6.68
CA SER A 141 7.25 -1.35 5.56
C SER A 141 5.80 -1.13 6.03
N ARG A 142 4.87 -0.92 5.11
CA ARG A 142 3.44 -0.78 5.46
C ARG A 142 2.88 -2.05 6.11
N GLY A 143 3.29 -3.23 5.65
CA GLY A 143 2.72 -4.49 6.08
C GLY A 143 1.21 -4.56 5.85
N ASP A 144 0.46 -4.93 6.87
CA ASP A 144 -1.02 -4.95 6.84
C ASP A 144 -1.66 -3.61 7.28
N GLY A 145 -0.83 -2.57 7.43
CA GLY A 145 -1.23 -1.24 7.86
C GLY A 145 -1.23 -1.04 9.37
N LYS A 146 -1.27 -2.08 10.17
CA LYS A 146 -1.14 -2.05 11.64
C LYS A 146 0.25 -2.48 12.07
N GLU A 147 0.81 -3.48 11.43
CA GLU A 147 2.12 -4.05 11.70
C GLU A 147 2.95 -4.07 10.41
N GLY A 148 4.18 -3.54 10.47
CA GLY A 148 5.15 -3.52 9.37
C GLY A 148 6.40 -4.34 9.67
N GLU A 149 7.18 -4.64 8.63
CA GLU A 149 8.51 -5.24 8.74
C GLU A 149 9.54 -4.16 9.06
N GLU A 150 10.41 -4.42 10.02
CA GLU A 150 11.54 -3.53 10.32
C GLU A 150 12.63 -3.70 9.24
N ILE A 151 12.75 -2.70 8.39
CA ILE A 151 13.66 -2.65 7.23
C ILE A 151 14.62 -1.46 7.30
N THR A 152 14.96 -1.05 8.53
CA THR A 152 15.77 0.13 8.81
C THR A 152 17.10 0.11 8.05
N GLU A 153 17.82 -1.00 8.10
CA GLU A 153 19.15 -1.13 7.46
C GLU A 153 19.06 -1.03 5.93
N ASN A 154 17.99 -1.61 5.34
CA ASN A 154 17.77 -1.52 3.90
C ASN A 154 17.43 -0.08 3.49
N LEU A 155 16.53 0.60 4.21
CA LEU A 155 16.22 2.02 3.96
C LEU A 155 17.42 2.93 4.16
N ASN A 156 18.31 2.58 5.09
CA ASN A 156 19.57 3.29 5.30
C ASN A 156 20.50 3.29 4.08
N THR A 157 20.31 2.37 3.12
CA THR A 157 21.11 2.33 1.88
C THR A 157 20.61 3.32 0.83
N ILE A 158 19.39 3.82 0.96
CA ILE A 158 18.79 4.76 0.00
C ILE A 158 19.36 6.16 0.21
N LYS A 159 19.96 6.72 -0.84
CA LYS A 159 20.65 8.02 -0.77
C LYS A 159 19.74 9.19 -0.46
N ASP A 160 18.51 9.15 -0.94
CA ASP A 160 17.52 10.22 -0.76
C ASP A 160 17.00 10.32 0.68
N ILE A 161 17.23 9.27 1.50
CA ILE A 161 16.82 9.25 2.91
C ILE A 161 17.92 9.88 3.76
N PRO A 162 17.72 11.09 4.33
CA PRO A 162 18.70 11.72 5.19
C PRO A 162 18.90 10.90 6.48
N LYS A 163 20.15 10.65 6.85
CA LYS A 163 20.48 9.98 8.12
C LYS A 163 20.25 10.92 9.31
N LYS A 164 20.42 12.22 9.06
CA LYS A 164 20.25 13.26 10.05
C LYS A 164 19.63 14.50 9.39
N ILE A 165 18.63 15.05 10.02
CA ILE A 165 17.99 16.31 9.64
C ILE A 165 18.44 17.36 10.63
N LEU A 166 19.06 18.43 10.11
CA LEU A 166 19.54 19.55 10.91
C LEU A 166 18.56 20.71 10.76
N PHE A 167 17.58 20.77 11.66
CA PHE A 167 16.60 21.84 11.72
C PHE A 167 16.38 22.27 13.18
N LYS A 168 16.40 23.56 13.44
CA LYS A 168 16.43 24.11 14.81
C LYS A 168 15.21 23.71 15.66
N ASP A 169 14.03 23.69 15.02
CA ASP A 169 12.76 23.40 15.68
C ASP A 169 12.21 22.00 15.29
N PHE A 170 13.13 21.04 15.09
CA PHE A 170 12.73 19.69 14.72
C PHE A 170 11.99 19.02 15.89
N PRO A 171 10.86 18.36 15.65
CA PRO A 171 10.15 17.63 16.69
C PRO A 171 11.03 16.57 17.35
N GLU A 172 10.81 16.29 18.64
CA GLU A 172 11.52 15.22 19.34
C GLU A 172 11.38 13.88 18.59
N GLU A 173 10.19 13.59 18.07
CA GLU A 173 9.94 12.42 17.25
C GLU A 173 8.96 12.74 16.12
N ILE A 174 9.25 12.25 14.91
CA ILE A 174 8.35 12.35 13.74
C ILE A 174 8.43 11.06 12.90
N ASP A 175 7.27 10.65 12.37
CA ASP A 175 7.18 9.63 11.33
C ASP A 175 6.93 10.29 9.97
N VAL A 176 7.87 10.11 9.03
CA VAL A 176 7.73 10.54 7.64
C VAL A 176 7.31 9.32 6.80
N ARG A 177 6.18 9.44 6.10
CA ARG A 177 5.64 8.37 5.25
C ARG A 177 5.80 8.75 3.80
N GLY A 178 6.24 7.80 3.01
CA GLY A 178 6.45 7.98 1.57
C GLY A 178 6.48 6.64 0.85
N GLU A 179 6.96 6.68 -0.37
CA GLU A 179 7.01 5.53 -1.26
C GLU A 179 8.44 5.28 -1.71
N VAL A 180 8.93 4.05 -1.51
CA VAL A 180 10.19 3.60 -2.10
C VAL A 180 9.92 3.10 -3.50
N PHE A 181 10.60 3.63 -4.48
CA PHE A 181 10.35 3.36 -5.90
C PHE A 181 11.65 3.29 -6.71
N ILE A 182 11.54 2.89 -7.97
CA ILE A 182 12.60 2.92 -8.98
C ILE A 182 12.10 3.77 -10.14
N GLN A 183 12.92 4.72 -10.59
CA GLN A 183 12.61 5.51 -11.78
C GLN A 183 12.56 4.61 -13.02
N ASN A 184 11.67 4.93 -13.98
CA ASN A 184 11.54 4.13 -15.20
C ASN A 184 12.85 4.05 -15.98
N SER A 185 13.64 5.12 -16.03
CA SER A 185 14.97 5.13 -16.65
C SER A 185 15.94 4.13 -16.01
N ASP A 186 15.89 3.99 -14.68
CA ASP A 186 16.76 3.07 -13.95
C ASP A 186 16.26 1.62 -14.06
N PHE A 187 14.94 1.45 -14.19
CA PHE A 187 14.32 0.13 -14.37
C PHE A 187 14.71 -0.53 -15.69
N GLU A 188 15.03 0.24 -16.74
CA GLU A 188 15.49 -0.30 -18.02
C GLU A 188 16.61 -1.33 -17.85
N TYR A 189 17.53 -1.12 -16.92
CA TYR A 189 18.64 -2.04 -16.61
C TYR A 189 18.22 -3.26 -15.77
N LEU A 190 17.01 -3.27 -15.25
CA LEU A 190 16.49 -4.31 -14.35
C LEU A 190 15.41 -5.19 -14.99
N LYS A 191 14.94 -4.87 -16.20
CA LYS A 191 13.83 -5.56 -16.93
C LYS A 191 14.03 -7.06 -17.03
N ASN A 192 15.26 -7.54 -17.15
CA ASN A 192 15.56 -8.97 -17.26
C ASN A 192 15.40 -9.74 -15.93
N LYS A 193 15.29 -9.02 -14.80
CA LYS A 193 15.23 -9.61 -13.46
C LYS A 193 13.87 -9.43 -12.78
N PHE A 194 13.12 -8.40 -13.16
CA PHE A 194 11.88 -8.02 -12.51
C PHE A 194 10.80 -7.69 -13.52
N ALA A 195 9.56 -8.03 -13.20
CA ALA A 195 8.41 -7.83 -14.07
C ALA A 195 8.03 -6.35 -14.26
N ASN A 196 8.20 -5.53 -13.22
CA ASN A 196 7.91 -4.09 -13.23
C ASN A 196 8.72 -3.34 -12.15
N PRO A 197 8.77 -1.97 -12.18
CA PRO A 197 9.50 -1.16 -11.22
C PRO A 197 9.09 -1.40 -9.77
N ARG A 198 7.79 -1.57 -9.50
CA ARG A 198 7.25 -1.83 -8.16
C ARG A 198 7.76 -3.15 -7.59
N ASN A 199 7.75 -4.22 -8.40
CA ASN A 199 8.25 -5.52 -7.97
C ASN A 199 9.77 -5.49 -7.73
N ALA A 200 10.50 -4.74 -8.56
CA ALA A 200 11.92 -4.52 -8.36
C ALA A 200 12.19 -3.78 -7.03
N ALA A 201 11.45 -2.73 -6.72
CA ALA A 201 11.55 -2.03 -5.45
C ALA A 201 11.21 -2.93 -4.26
N SER A 202 10.08 -3.70 -4.34
CA SER A 202 9.64 -4.60 -3.28
C SER A 202 10.66 -5.70 -2.98
N GLY A 203 11.13 -6.39 -4.01
CA GLY A 203 12.11 -7.47 -3.87
C GLY A 203 13.46 -6.97 -3.36
N SER A 204 13.89 -5.79 -3.81
CA SER A 204 15.16 -5.20 -3.43
C SER A 204 15.15 -4.65 -2.00
N LEU A 205 14.04 -4.07 -1.56
CA LEU A 205 13.92 -3.51 -0.21
C LEU A 205 13.85 -4.60 0.89
N ARG A 206 13.53 -5.84 0.52
CA ARG A 206 13.42 -6.99 1.44
C ARG A 206 14.60 -7.96 1.36
N GLN A 207 15.77 -7.50 0.91
CA GLN A 207 16.98 -8.30 0.93
C GLN A 207 17.47 -8.49 2.37
N LYS A 208 17.92 -9.71 2.70
CA LYS A 208 18.50 -10.02 4.03
C LYS A 208 19.80 -9.28 4.28
N ASN A 209 20.58 -9.07 3.21
CA ASN A 209 21.81 -8.29 3.27
C ASN A 209 21.54 -6.88 2.69
N PRO A 210 21.63 -5.81 3.48
CA PRO A 210 21.45 -4.44 3.01
C PRO A 210 22.38 -4.02 1.86
N GLU A 211 23.57 -4.62 1.75
CA GLU A 211 24.48 -4.34 0.64
C GLU A 211 23.92 -4.80 -0.72
N ASP A 212 23.00 -5.78 -0.74
CA ASP A 212 22.31 -6.14 -1.97
C ASP A 212 21.20 -5.13 -2.33
N THR A 213 20.54 -4.57 -1.33
CA THR A 213 19.60 -3.43 -1.52
C THR A 213 20.33 -2.22 -2.10
N LYS A 214 21.51 -1.90 -1.60
CA LYS A 214 22.34 -0.76 -2.02
C LYS A 214 22.74 -0.78 -3.50
N LYS A 215 22.81 -1.97 -4.13
CA LYS A 215 23.12 -2.13 -5.56
C LYS A 215 21.98 -1.69 -6.47
N ILE A 216 20.79 -1.51 -5.94
CA ILE A 216 19.57 -1.16 -6.68
C ILE A 216 19.31 0.33 -6.54
N PRO A 217 19.00 1.05 -7.62
CA PRO A 217 18.79 2.51 -7.62
C PRO A 217 17.43 2.90 -7.03
N LEU A 218 17.21 2.53 -5.76
CA LEU A 218 16.02 2.89 -5.02
C LEU A 218 16.01 4.39 -4.71
N LYS A 219 14.80 4.98 -4.79
CA LYS A 219 14.45 6.36 -4.44
C LYS A 219 13.37 6.36 -3.35
N PHE A 220 13.23 7.49 -2.67
CA PHE A 220 12.18 7.71 -1.68
C PHE A 220 11.48 9.06 -1.88
#